data_cac1b9f6519c6b9a5f7f0860e32c423c
#
_entry.id   cac1b9f6519c6b9a5f7f0860e32c423c
#
_cell.length_a   1.000
_cell.length_b   1.000
_cell.length_c   1.000
_cell.angle_alpha   90.00
_cell.angle_beta   90.00
_cell.angle_gamma   90.00
#
_symmetry.space_group_name_H-M   'P 1'
#
loop_
_entity.id
_entity.type
_entity.pdbx_description
1 polymer ?
#
loop_
_entity_poly.entity_id
_entity_poly.type
_entity_poly.pdbx_seq_one_letter_code
_entity_poly.pdbx_strand_id
1 'polypeptide(L)'
;MKFKELIEEIKNQECMAFLDGASQNQIDLFEKENNIVLPSAYKEWLLFSDGGEFYLPGGAQMYGVAHKPLINCDDIHRPNDNYIVIGSLASGDPILYRKGSEEISIYNIEEDRIEEDEKYDDFTCFLKDMQNLFDLEE
;
A
#
# COMPACT_ATOMS: atom_id res chain seq x y z
N MET A 1 -11.81 10.65 7.31
CA MET A 1 -12.65 9.50 6.90
C MET A 1 -12.13 8.22 7.52
N LYS A 2 -13.02 7.41 8.06
CA LYS A 2 -12.63 6.12 8.63
C LYS A 2 -12.40 5.11 7.51
N PHE A 3 -11.50 4.16 7.74
CA PHE A 3 -11.13 3.15 6.76
C PHE A 3 -12.34 2.38 6.21
N LYS A 4 -13.26 1.96 7.08
CA LYS A 4 -14.46 1.21 6.66
C LYS A 4 -15.34 2.00 5.70
N GLU A 5 -15.48 3.29 5.92
CA GLU A 5 -16.27 4.16 5.05
C GLU A 5 -15.63 4.27 3.67
N LEU A 6 -14.31 4.38 3.63
CA LEU A 6 -13.57 4.46 2.38
C LEU A 6 -13.71 3.15 1.60
N ILE A 7 -13.58 2.00 2.25
CA ILE A 7 -13.74 0.70 1.60
C ILE A 7 -15.15 0.54 1.02
N GLU A 8 -16.19 0.98 1.74
CA GLU A 8 -17.56 0.91 1.22
C GLU A 8 -17.73 1.72 -0.06
N GLU A 9 -17.01 2.83 -0.20
CA GLU A 9 -17.06 3.67 -1.38
C GLU A 9 -16.32 3.05 -2.58
N ILE A 10 -15.22 2.35 -2.35
CA ILE A 10 -14.35 1.87 -3.45
C ILE A 10 -14.59 0.42 -3.86
N LYS A 11 -15.16 -0.41 -2.98
CA LYS A 11 -15.21 -1.87 -3.21
C LYS A 11 -16.03 -2.31 -4.42
N ASN A 12 -16.95 -1.49 -4.88
CA ASN A 12 -17.83 -1.83 -6.01
C ASN A 12 -17.40 -1.23 -7.33
N GLN A 13 -16.24 -0.58 -7.39
CA GLN A 13 -15.75 0.02 -8.63
C GLN A 13 -15.13 -1.05 -9.53
N GLU A 14 -15.40 -0.97 -10.83
CA GLU A 14 -14.97 -1.97 -11.82
C GLU A 14 -13.45 -2.02 -12.01
N CYS A 15 -12.76 -0.93 -11.73
CA CYS A 15 -11.30 -0.85 -11.90
C CYS A 15 -10.51 -1.42 -10.72
N MET A 16 -11.19 -2.12 -9.82
CA MET A 16 -10.59 -2.72 -8.62
C MET A 16 -10.43 -4.23 -8.79
N ALA A 17 -9.32 -4.76 -8.29
CA ALA A 17 -9.07 -6.21 -8.23
C ALA A 17 -8.63 -6.55 -6.82
N PHE A 18 -9.58 -7.03 -6.02
CA PHE A 18 -9.32 -7.39 -4.62
C PHE A 18 -9.03 -8.88 -4.49
N LEU A 19 -8.13 -9.21 -3.58
CA LEU A 19 -7.85 -10.58 -3.19
C LEU A 19 -8.61 -10.89 -1.89
N ASP A 20 -8.62 -12.17 -1.49
CA ASP A 20 -9.13 -12.51 -0.17
C ASP A 20 -8.26 -11.83 0.89
N GLY A 21 -8.88 -11.41 1.99
CA GLY A 21 -8.14 -10.79 3.07
C GLY A 21 -7.23 -11.78 3.80
N ALA A 22 -6.13 -11.28 4.34
CA ALA A 22 -5.28 -12.06 5.23
C ALA A 22 -5.95 -12.18 6.59
N SER A 23 -5.62 -13.25 7.33
CA SER A 23 -6.04 -13.36 8.72
C SER A 23 -5.11 -12.57 9.61
N GLN A 24 -5.57 -12.23 10.81
CA GLN A 24 -4.72 -11.57 11.80
C GLN A 24 -3.48 -12.43 12.10
N ASN A 25 -3.66 -13.76 12.18
CA ASN A 25 -2.55 -14.66 12.43
C ASN A 25 -1.51 -14.62 11.30
N GLN A 26 -1.93 -14.52 10.07
CA GLN A 26 -1.01 -14.41 8.93
C GLN A 26 -0.22 -13.11 8.98
N ILE A 27 -0.87 -12.02 9.34
CA ILE A 27 -0.20 -10.72 9.50
C ILE A 27 0.81 -10.77 10.63
N ASP A 28 0.40 -11.31 11.80
CA ASP A 28 1.27 -11.41 12.97
C ASP A 28 2.49 -12.29 12.69
N LEU A 29 2.29 -13.40 11.99
CA LEU A 29 3.39 -14.30 11.63
C LEU A 29 4.37 -13.62 10.68
N PHE A 30 3.86 -12.90 9.70
CA PHE A 30 4.70 -12.15 8.75
C PHE A 30 5.55 -11.10 9.48
N GLU A 31 4.94 -10.34 10.39
CA GLU A 31 5.67 -9.34 11.17
C GLU A 31 6.76 -9.98 12.01
N LYS A 32 6.45 -11.11 12.63
CA LYS A 32 7.42 -11.85 13.50
C LYS A 32 8.59 -12.39 12.67
N GLU A 33 8.29 -13.04 11.55
CA GLU A 33 9.30 -13.64 10.69
C GLU A 33 10.25 -12.62 10.07
N ASN A 34 9.76 -11.41 9.80
CA ASN A 34 10.54 -10.36 9.17
C ASN A 34 11.05 -9.30 10.16
N ASN A 35 10.70 -9.43 11.42
CA ASN A 35 11.09 -8.51 12.49
C ASN A 35 10.72 -7.06 12.17
N ILE A 36 9.48 -6.87 11.74
CA ILE A 36 8.93 -5.54 11.39
C ILE A 36 7.54 -5.37 12.00
N VAL A 37 7.07 -4.13 12.02
CA VAL A 37 5.68 -3.80 12.37
C VAL A 37 5.11 -3.04 11.19
N LEU A 38 4.04 -3.58 10.59
CA LEU A 38 3.36 -2.93 9.49
C LEU A 38 2.50 -1.75 9.99
N PRO A 39 2.29 -0.72 9.17
CA PRO A 39 1.41 0.38 9.56
C PRO A 39 0.00 -0.11 9.87
N SER A 40 -0.63 0.46 10.90
CA SER A 40 -1.97 0.03 11.35
C SER A 40 -3.02 0.13 10.24
N ALA A 41 -3.02 1.23 9.50
CA ALA A 41 -3.98 1.42 8.42
C ALA A 41 -3.75 0.41 7.28
N TYR A 42 -2.48 0.06 7.00
CA TYR A 42 -2.20 -0.95 5.99
C TYR A 42 -2.62 -2.34 6.45
N LYS A 43 -2.49 -2.64 7.75
CA LYS A 43 -2.99 -3.92 8.30
C LYS A 43 -4.52 -4.03 8.15
N GLU A 44 -5.24 -2.92 8.32
CA GLU A 44 -6.69 -2.92 8.06
C GLU A 44 -6.99 -3.24 6.59
N TRP A 45 -6.19 -2.69 5.66
CA TRP A 45 -6.30 -3.02 4.24
C TRP A 45 -6.08 -4.51 4.00
N LEU A 46 -5.02 -5.08 4.60
CA LEU A 46 -4.67 -6.49 4.41
C LEU A 46 -5.76 -7.43 4.91
N LEU A 47 -6.47 -7.07 5.97
CA LEU A 47 -7.61 -7.86 6.46
C LEU A 47 -8.76 -7.86 5.47
N PHE A 48 -8.91 -6.81 4.68
CA PHE A 48 -9.91 -6.70 3.63
C PHE A 48 -9.45 -7.35 2.32
N SER A 49 -8.22 -7.05 1.90
CA SER A 49 -7.61 -7.58 0.69
C SER A 49 -6.11 -7.74 0.92
N ASP A 50 -5.61 -8.96 0.84
CA ASP A 50 -4.19 -9.24 1.08
C ASP A 50 -3.36 -8.86 -0.15
N GLY A 51 -3.18 -7.57 -0.36
CA GLY A 51 -2.60 -6.97 -1.54
C GLY A 51 -3.68 -6.43 -2.46
N GLY A 52 -3.67 -6.87 -3.72
CA GLY A 52 -4.66 -6.46 -4.71
C GLY A 52 -4.26 -5.25 -5.53
N GLU A 53 -5.16 -4.82 -6.41
CA GLU A 53 -4.91 -3.70 -7.31
C GLU A 53 -6.11 -2.76 -7.27
N PHE A 54 -5.85 -1.46 -7.37
CA PHE A 54 -6.94 -0.50 -7.38
C PHE A 54 -6.71 0.59 -8.43
N TYR A 55 -7.82 1.10 -8.98
CA TYR A 55 -7.88 2.13 -10.03
C TYR A 55 -7.10 1.75 -11.29
N LEU A 56 -7.22 0.48 -11.73
CA LEU A 56 -6.56 -0.01 -12.93
C LEU A 56 -7.05 0.70 -14.19
N PRO A 57 -6.20 0.90 -15.21
CA PRO A 57 -4.78 0.50 -15.26
C PRO A 57 -3.81 1.55 -14.72
N GLY A 58 -4.27 2.71 -14.32
CA GLY A 58 -3.41 3.83 -13.93
C GLY A 58 -3.17 3.98 -12.43
N GLY A 59 -3.67 3.05 -11.61
CA GLY A 59 -3.59 3.16 -10.16
C GLY A 59 -2.38 2.46 -9.56
N ALA A 60 -2.62 1.51 -8.66
CA ALA A 60 -1.54 0.89 -7.90
C ALA A 60 -1.80 -0.60 -7.67
N GLN A 61 -0.71 -1.34 -7.51
CA GLN A 61 -0.72 -2.72 -7.07
C GLN A 61 -0.14 -2.77 -5.66
N MET A 62 -0.86 -3.40 -4.73
CA MET A 62 -0.40 -3.55 -3.35
C MET A 62 0.08 -4.97 -3.11
N TYR A 63 1.00 -5.12 -2.16
CA TYR A 63 1.61 -6.42 -1.84
C TYR A 63 1.03 -6.98 -0.55
N GLY A 64 0.94 -8.31 -0.50
CA GLY A 64 0.34 -9.02 0.61
C GLY A 64 1.34 -9.68 1.53
N VAL A 65 0.81 -10.34 2.57
CA VAL A 65 1.62 -11.14 3.51
C VAL A 65 1.46 -12.64 3.26
N ALA A 66 0.41 -13.05 2.56
CA ALA A 66 0.13 -14.47 2.24
C ALA A 66 -0.17 -14.70 0.75
N HIS A 67 -0.74 -13.70 0.05
CA HIS A 67 -1.04 -13.77 -1.39
C HIS A 67 0.00 -13.00 -2.18
N LYS A 68 0.45 -13.59 -3.28
CA LYS A 68 1.45 -12.94 -4.16
C LYS A 68 0.83 -11.79 -4.94
N PRO A 69 1.59 -10.71 -5.24
CA PRO A 69 3.00 -10.54 -4.86
C PRO A 69 3.14 -10.23 -3.37
N LEU A 70 4.14 -10.83 -2.75
CA LEU A 70 4.39 -10.66 -1.33
C LEU A 70 5.28 -9.45 -1.06
N ILE A 71 5.10 -8.83 0.11
CA ILE A 71 6.02 -7.79 0.59
C ILE A 71 7.41 -8.41 0.71
N ASN A 72 8.40 -7.76 0.07
CA ASN A 72 9.79 -8.17 0.15
C ASN A 72 10.57 -7.16 0.98
N CYS A 73 10.89 -7.53 2.21
CA CYS A 73 11.57 -6.63 3.15
C CYS A 73 13.00 -6.29 2.75
N ASP A 74 13.57 -7.04 1.79
CA ASP A 74 14.91 -6.80 1.28
C ASP A 74 14.90 -6.14 -0.12
N ASP A 75 13.78 -5.62 -0.55
CA ASP A 75 13.66 -4.97 -1.85
C ASP A 75 14.65 -3.83 -1.96
N ILE A 76 15.38 -3.80 -3.08
CA ILE A 76 16.43 -2.79 -3.32
C ILE A 76 15.86 -1.44 -3.76
N HIS A 77 14.62 -1.38 -4.20
CA HIS A 77 13.98 -0.17 -4.72
C HIS A 77 13.46 0.71 -3.58
N ARG A 78 14.38 1.18 -2.73
CA ARG A 78 14.08 2.03 -1.57
C ARG A 78 15.33 2.85 -1.23
N PRO A 79 15.15 3.99 -0.54
CA PRO A 79 16.31 4.85 -0.23
C PRO A 79 17.29 4.22 0.77
N ASN A 80 16.78 3.42 1.72
CA ASN A 80 17.62 2.73 2.73
C ASN A 80 16.76 1.72 3.50
N ASP A 81 17.36 1.06 4.47
CA ASP A 81 16.72 -0.01 5.25
C ASP A 81 15.63 0.47 6.21
N ASN A 82 15.45 1.78 6.37
CA ASN A 82 14.37 2.31 7.20
C ASN A 82 13.01 2.29 6.50
N TYR A 83 12.97 1.92 5.22
CA TYR A 83 11.75 1.88 4.42
C TYR A 83 11.46 0.47 3.95
N ILE A 84 10.18 0.15 3.82
CA ILE A 84 9.71 -1.14 3.30
C ILE A 84 8.81 -0.85 2.10
N VAL A 85 9.03 -1.58 1.01
CA VAL A 85 8.19 -1.49 -0.20
C VAL A 85 6.93 -2.32 0.02
N ILE A 86 5.75 -1.68 -0.05
CA ILE A 86 4.46 -2.35 0.14
C ILE A 86 3.61 -2.39 -1.13
N GLY A 87 4.09 -1.80 -2.21
CA GLY A 87 3.36 -1.79 -3.47
C GLY A 87 4.09 -1.00 -4.53
N SER A 88 3.44 -0.82 -5.67
CA SER A 88 3.98 -0.02 -6.76
C SER A 88 2.87 0.71 -7.50
N LEU A 89 3.18 1.90 -7.99
CA LEU A 89 2.30 2.65 -8.88
C LEU A 89 2.38 2.09 -10.31
N ALA A 90 1.41 2.44 -11.15
CA ALA A 90 1.41 2.05 -12.56
C ALA A 90 2.66 2.52 -13.30
N SER A 91 3.28 3.61 -12.85
CA SER A 91 4.54 4.11 -13.39
C SER A 91 5.75 3.23 -13.06
N GLY A 92 5.59 2.31 -12.11
CA GLY A 92 6.66 1.46 -11.61
C GLY A 92 7.33 1.97 -10.33
N ASP A 93 6.98 3.17 -9.88
CA ASP A 93 7.57 3.74 -8.68
C ASP A 93 7.03 3.04 -7.43
N PRO A 94 7.91 2.57 -6.52
CA PRO A 94 7.49 1.86 -5.31
C PRO A 94 6.71 2.74 -4.33
N ILE A 95 5.77 2.10 -3.64
CA ILE A 95 5.05 2.69 -2.52
C ILE A 95 5.71 2.17 -1.25
N LEU A 96 6.12 3.09 -0.38
CA LEU A 96 6.92 2.77 0.81
C LEU A 96 6.20 3.16 2.09
N TYR A 97 6.53 2.47 3.20
CA TYR A 97 6.30 3.05 4.52
C TYR A 97 7.64 3.12 5.26
N ARG A 98 7.74 4.08 6.18
CA ARG A 98 8.93 4.20 7.03
C ARG A 98 8.73 3.37 8.28
N LYS A 99 9.71 2.51 8.61
CA LYS A 99 9.67 1.68 9.82
C LYS A 99 9.40 2.52 11.06
N GLY A 100 8.47 2.06 11.89
CA GLY A 100 8.12 2.74 13.12
C GLY A 100 7.13 3.89 12.95
N SER A 101 6.56 4.07 11.75
CA SER A 101 5.58 5.12 11.51
C SER A 101 4.44 4.62 10.62
N GLU A 102 3.38 5.43 10.50
CA GLU A 102 2.26 5.17 9.59
C GLU A 102 2.47 5.86 8.23
N GLU A 103 3.51 6.66 8.09
CA GLU A 103 3.75 7.48 6.90
C GLU A 103 3.95 6.64 5.65
N ILE A 104 3.24 6.99 4.58
CA ILE A 104 3.36 6.38 3.26
C ILE A 104 4.02 7.39 2.34
N SER A 105 4.95 6.94 1.51
CA SER A 105 5.65 7.78 0.55
C SER A 105 5.88 7.04 -0.76
N ILE A 106 6.19 7.81 -1.81
CA ILE A 106 6.47 7.27 -3.14
C ILE A 106 7.94 7.51 -3.45
N TYR A 107 8.61 6.45 -3.89
CA TYR A 107 10.02 6.52 -4.26
C TYR A 107 10.16 6.65 -5.77
N ASN A 108 10.80 7.74 -6.22
CA ASN A 108 11.08 7.95 -7.63
C ASN A 108 12.36 7.19 -7.98
N ILE A 109 12.21 6.05 -8.66
CA ILE A 109 13.36 5.20 -9.01
C ILE A 109 14.33 5.93 -9.93
N GLU A 110 13.80 6.67 -10.90
CA GLU A 110 14.62 7.37 -11.89
C GLU A 110 15.51 8.43 -11.26
N GLU A 111 14.95 9.19 -10.30
CA GLU A 111 15.71 10.24 -9.60
C GLU A 111 16.35 9.76 -8.31
N ASP A 112 16.10 8.53 -7.90
CA ASP A 112 16.64 7.90 -6.69
C ASP A 112 16.35 8.73 -5.43
N ARG A 113 15.09 9.16 -5.28
CA ARG A 113 14.66 9.96 -4.13
C ARG A 113 13.16 9.77 -3.86
N ILE A 114 12.77 10.08 -2.62
CA ILE A 114 11.35 10.12 -2.23
C ILE A 114 10.74 11.41 -2.76
N GLU A 115 9.55 11.30 -3.36
CA GLU A 115 8.82 12.45 -3.86
C GLU A 115 8.28 13.29 -2.71
N GLU A 116 8.68 14.55 -2.63
CA GLU A 116 8.30 15.46 -1.54
C GLU A 116 6.80 15.75 -1.51
N ASP A 117 6.16 15.77 -2.67
CA ASP A 117 4.74 16.07 -2.80
C ASP A 117 3.82 14.85 -2.67
N GLU A 118 4.40 13.67 -2.49
CA GLU A 118 3.66 12.41 -2.42
C GLU A 118 3.93 11.66 -1.12
N LYS A 119 3.74 12.36 -0.01
CA LYS A 119 3.83 11.81 1.33
C LYS A 119 2.48 11.90 2.00
N TYR A 120 2.07 10.83 2.66
CA TYR A 120 0.76 10.70 3.28
C TYR A 120 0.93 10.30 4.73
N ASP A 121 0.08 10.84 5.61
CA ASP A 121 0.17 10.55 7.04
C ASP A 121 -0.04 9.07 7.35
N ASP A 122 -0.90 8.40 6.57
CA ASP A 122 -1.11 6.96 6.69
C ASP A 122 -1.66 6.40 5.38
N PHE A 123 -1.87 5.08 5.34
CA PHE A 123 -2.37 4.41 4.14
C PHE A 123 -3.80 4.84 3.79
N THR A 124 -4.63 5.16 4.78
CA THR A 124 -5.99 5.64 4.53
C THR A 124 -5.97 6.97 3.76
N CYS A 125 -5.07 7.88 4.13
CA CYS A 125 -4.88 9.13 3.41
C CYS A 125 -4.42 8.91 1.97
N PHE A 126 -3.54 7.94 1.77
CA PHE A 126 -3.06 7.56 0.44
C PHE A 126 -4.23 7.06 -0.43
N LEU A 127 -5.05 6.15 0.10
CA LEU A 127 -6.23 5.63 -0.62
C LEU A 127 -7.21 6.75 -0.96
N LYS A 128 -7.42 7.66 -0.02
CA LYS A 128 -8.34 8.78 -0.22
C LYS A 128 -7.87 9.70 -1.33
N ASP A 129 -6.57 9.97 -1.37
CA ASP A 129 -5.97 10.78 -2.43
C ASP A 129 -6.12 10.11 -3.80
N MET A 130 -5.88 8.80 -3.87
CA MET A 130 -6.07 8.03 -5.09
C MET A 130 -7.54 8.07 -5.55
N GLN A 131 -8.48 7.91 -4.62
CA GLN A 131 -9.90 7.99 -4.92
C GLN A 131 -10.24 9.36 -5.52
N ASN A 132 -9.78 10.44 -4.90
CA ASN A 132 -10.05 11.80 -5.37
C ASN A 132 -9.47 12.02 -6.77
N LEU A 133 -8.26 11.54 -7.02
CA LEU A 133 -7.59 11.69 -8.30
C LEU A 133 -8.37 11.02 -9.43
N PHE A 134 -8.85 9.79 -9.19
CA PHE A 134 -9.55 9.03 -10.24
C PHE A 134 -11.02 9.41 -10.37
N ASP A 135 -11.67 9.88 -9.30
CA ASP A 135 -13.04 10.38 -9.39
C ASP A 135 -13.12 11.66 -10.24
N LEU A 136 -12.08 12.49 -10.20
CA LEU A 136 -12.04 13.72 -10.99
C LEU A 136 -11.91 13.49 -12.49
N GLU A 137 -11.45 12.30 -12.89
CA GLU A 137 -11.29 11.94 -14.31
C GLU A 137 -12.57 11.42 -14.96
N GLU A 138 -13.58 11.12 -14.15
CA GLU A 138 -14.89 10.71 -14.65
C GLU A 138 -15.71 11.93 -15.03
#